data_6372557d69151b57470659c998cb90c5
#
_entry.id   6372557d69151b57470659c998cb90c5
#
_cell.length_a   1.000
_cell.length_b   1.000
_cell.length_c   1.000
_cell.angle_alpha   90.00
_cell.angle_beta   90.00
_cell.angle_gamma   90.00
#
_symmetry.space_group_name_H-M   'P 1'
#
loop_
_entity.id
_entity.type
_entity.pdbx_description
1 polymer ?
#
loop_
_entity_poly.entity_id
_entity_poly.type
_entity_poly.pdbx_seq_one_letter_code
_entity_poly.pdbx_strand_id
1 'polypeptide(L)'
;MKHFKQVIIMVFCVLFFSQFGNLHASEIKAVPTFHAIGLYWTPDGGSADKQVFVAFRIEGGEQWNEGLPMKYNPIGGTTEDISPYRGSIVNLTPNTTYEIKLTLEGTSISDTIVSKTWTEDFPIGETITLSDRNITYSVFDSGTKDGYLLIDGTNATIDVENNSDYCISVGGSYVIIRGFTLKNAKKCGILLTTCHDVIIENCDISGWGEKNEDGFGVNYQAGIYSESTSIKGIIVQRCKIHHPRYDANSWAELNDGGYHPSGPQGITLFNSGGNNVIRYNEIYSDSEHMFNDVIGAGTNGSFYGFPGPDSDIYSNYFANCWDDGIEAEGGNRNTRIWGNYLEEVFLPIANAATSIGPLYIWKNTSGRCYSPPGSYYGVHAPFIKMGFVGSIDWMTGHMYVFNNTILQPNNEGAGGIGVSDNANRYIKHCETRNNILDVGNASVNSISIRSENTDNNYDYDLYNGGYPADNGGHAILGTPIYIKDAYFDFDEMKADFSLNSLSLGYDAGE
;
A
#
# COMPACT_ATOMS: atom_id res chain seq x y z
N MET A 1 91.19 29.38 6.91
CA MET A 1 89.92 29.01 7.51
C MET A 1 88.85 29.86 6.85
N LYS A 2 88.14 29.27 5.96
CA LYS A 2 87.14 29.94 5.07
C LYS A 2 85.74 29.54 5.54
N HIS A 3 84.96 30.53 5.99
CA HIS A 3 83.53 30.34 6.29
C HIS A 3 82.70 30.26 5.00
N PHE A 4 81.98 29.14 4.82
CA PHE A 4 80.94 28.99 3.85
C PHE A 4 79.62 29.41 4.46
N LYS A 5 78.97 30.44 3.92
CA LYS A 5 77.58 30.81 4.22
C LYS A 5 76.69 30.05 3.28
N GLN A 6 75.83 29.16 3.83
CA GLN A 6 74.74 28.57 3.07
C GLN A 6 73.54 29.52 3.08
N VAL A 7 73.10 29.89 1.90
CA VAL A 7 71.87 30.61 1.68
C VAL A 7 70.75 29.56 1.50
N ILE A 8 69.80 29.52 2.40
CA ILE A 8 68.59 28.68 2.28
C ILE A 8 67.57 29.49 1.47
N ILE A 9 67.26 29.06 0.25
CA ILE A 9 66.11 29.57 -0.55
C ILE A 9 64.88 28.77 -0.14
N MET A 10 63.97 29.46 0.53
CA MET A 10 62.62 28.90 0.89
C MET A 10 61.69 29.08 -0.30
N VAL A 11 61.42 28.00 -1.04
CA VAL A 11 60.42 28.00 -2.10
C VAL A 11 59.07 27.77 -1.47
N PHE A 12 58.21 28.80 -1.45
CA PHE A 12 56.80 28.71 -1.10
C PHE A 12 56.02 28.04 -2.26
N CYS A 13 55.71 26.75 -2.14
CA CYS A 13 54.74 26.11 -2.97
C CYS A 13 53.34 26.51 -2.44
N VAL A 14 52.69 27.43 -3.11
CA VAL A 14 51.26 27.68 -2.92
C VAL A 14 50.49 26.53 -3.56
N LEU A 15 50.05 25.59 -2.75
CA LEU A 15 49.07 24.56 -3.16
C LEU A 15 47.70 25.24 -3.29
N PHE A 16 47.29 25.49 -4.53
CA PHE A 16 45.89 25.73 -4.85
C PHE A 16 45.15 24.40 -4.63
N PHE A 17 44.48 24.25 -3.51
CA PHE A 17 43.42 23.30 -3.38
C PHE A 17 42.24 23.79 -4.22
N SER A 18 42.16 23.34 -5.46
CA SER A 18 40.88 23.36 -6.17
C SER A 18 39.95 22.44 -5.40
N GLN A 19 39.00 23.02 -4.66
CA GLN A 19 37.82 22.28 -4.23
C GLN A 19 37.10 21.87 -5.53
N PHE A 20 37.39 20.69 -6.02
CA PHE A 20 36.43 19.96 -6.84
C PHE A 20 35.30 19.61 -5.90
N GLY A 21 34.26 20.44 -5.86
CA GLY A 21 32.97 20.01 -5.37
C GLY A 21 32.64 18.73 -6.13
N ASN A 22 32.42 17.66 -5.40
CA ASN A 22 31.80 16.47 -5.99
C ASN A 22 30.50 16.96 -6.63
N LEU A 23 30.48 17.10 -7.94
CA LEU A 23 29.27 17.11 -8.72
C LEU A 23 28.65 15.73 -8.48
N HIS A 24 27.81 15.60 -7.46
CA HIS A 24 26.88 14.51 -7.44
C HIS A 24 26.05 14.64 -8.70
N ALA A 25 26.28 13.73 -9.65
CA ALA A 25 25.39 13.62 -10.78
C ALA A 25 23.97 13.48 -10.24
N SER A 26 23.08 14.29 -10.73
CA SER A 26 21.65 14.23 -10.40
C SER A 26 21.16 12.79 -10.60
N GLU A 27 20.94 12.05 -9.52
CA GLU A 27 20.53 10.66 -9.62
C GLU A 27 19.02 10.60 -9.84
N ILE A 28 18.62 10.08 -11.00
CA ILE A 28 17.23 9.78 -11.33
C ILE A 28 17.01 8.27 -11.38
N LYS A 29 15.94 7.79 -10.75
CA LYS A 29 15.59 6.36 -10.71
C LYS A 29 14.11 6.18 -11.02
N ALA A 30 13.78 5.12 -11.77
CA ALA A 30 12.43 4.68 -12.05
C ALA A 30 12.25 3.21 -11.65
N VAL A 31 11.15 2.90 -10.97
CA VAL A 31 10.81 1.56 -10.49
C VAL A 31 9.42 1.18 -11.01
N PRO A 32 9.35 0.35 -12.06
CA PRO A 32 8.09 -0.02 -12.67
C PRO A 32 7.35 -1.13 -11.95
N THR A 33 6.04 -1.14 -12.13
CA THR A 33 5.12 -2.26 -11.95
C THR A 33 4.29 -2.45 -13.23
N PHE A 34 3.11 -3.06 -13.19
CA PHE A 34 2.27 -3.25 -14.38
C PHE A 34 1.64 -1.94 -14.88
N HIS A 35 1.16 -1.09 -13.98
CA HIS A 35 0.36 0.09 -14.30
C HIS A 35 0.91 1.39 -13.73
N ALA A 36 2.11 1.35 -13.13
CA ALA A 36 2.73 2.51 -12.52
C ALA A 36 4.25 2.46 -12.61
N ILE A 37 4.87 3.62 -12.46
CA ILE A 37 6.31 3.75 -12.31
C ILE A 37 6.58 4.71 -11.15
N GLY A 38 7.26 4.22 -10.11
CA GLY A 38 7.78 5.03 -9.02
C GLY A 38 9.01 5.81 -9.48
N LEU A 39 9.08 7.08 -9.14
CA LEU A 39 10.11 8.03 -9.55
C LEU A 39 10.85 8.57 -8.33
N TYR A 40 12.15 8.74 -8.49
CA TYR A 40 13.05 9.30 -7.50
C TYR A 40 14.02 10.24 -8.17
N TRP A 41 14.24 11.43 -7.61
CA TRP A 41 15.17 12.40 -8.17
C TRP A 41 15.79 13.28 -7.10
N THR A 42 17.10 13.55 -7.25
CA THR A 42 17.89 14.46 -6.41
C THR A 42 18.50 15.55 -7.29
N PRO A 43 17.69 16.56 -7.71
CA PRO A 43 18.21 17.66 -8.53
C PRO A 43 19.06 18.62 -7.73
N ASP A 44 20.05 19.24 -8.39
CA ASP A 44 20.77 20.37 -7.83
C ASP A 44 19.81 21.54 -7.56
N GLY A 45 19.89 22.12 -6.34
CA GLY A 45 19.04 23.25 -5.94
C GLY A 45 17.60 22.89 -5.60
N GLY A 46 17.33 21.61 -5.36
CA GLY A 46 16.06 21.15 -4.78
C GLY A 46 15.87 21.67 -3.36
N SER A 47 14.65 22.03 -2.97
CA SER A 47 14.28 22.60 -1.67
C SER A 47 12.79 22.47 -1.38
N ALA A 48 12.38 22.72 -0.14
CA ALA A 48 11.00 22.56 0.30
C ALA A 48 9.99 23.55 -0.36
N ASP A 49 10.49 24.64 -0.92
CA ASP A 49 9.71 25.66 -1.62
C ASP A 49 9.56 25.40 -3.13
N LYS A 50 10.09 24.28 -3.61
CA LYS A 50 10.01 23.87 -5.01
C LYS A 50 9.46 22.48 -5.14
N GLN A 51 8.69 22.25 -6.17
CA GLN A 51 8.24 20.93 -6.59
C GLN A 51 8.90 20.52 -7.90
N VAL A 52 8.77 19.25 -8.27
CA VAL A 52 9.23 18.74 -9.55
C VAL A 52 8.01 18.43 -10.41
N PHE A 53 7.93 19.07 -11.56
CA PHE A 53 6.91 18.76 -12.57
C PHE A 53 7.28 17.47 -13.29
N VAL A 54 6.28 16.64 -13.50
CA VAL A 54 6.41 15.33 -14.15
C VAL A 54 5.63 15.37 -15.46
N ALA A 55 6.30 15.09 -16.56
CA ALA A 55 5.65 14.85 -17.85
C ALA A 55 6.09 13.48 -18.38
N PHE A 56 5.17 12.74 -19.01
CA PHE A 56 5.47 11.41 -19.53
C PHE A 56 4.72 11.13 -20.81
N ARG A 57 5.28 10.25 -21.64
CA ARG A 57 4.65 9.76 -22.86
C ARG A 57 5.10 8.32 -23.16
N ILE A 58 4.36 7.63 -24.00
CA ILE A 58 4.88 6.40 -24.63
C ILE A 58 6.12 6.78 -25.45
N GLU A 59 7.20 6.01 -25.34
CA GLU A 59 8.45 6.26 -26.03
C GLU A 59 8.22 6.42 -27.56
N GLY A 60 8.71 7.51 -28.12
CA GLY A 60 8.50 7.87 -29.51
C GLY A 60 7.12 8.44 -29.85
N GLY A 61 6.20 8.53 -28.90
CA GLY A 61 4.90 9.20 -29.07
C GLY A 61 5.02 10.72 -29.12
N GLU A 62 4.03 11.38 -29.69
CA GLU A 62 4.01 12.86 -29.79
C GLU A 62 3.41 13.53 -28.55
N GLN A 63 2.39 12.89 -27.94
CA GLN A 63 1.60 13.49 -26.87
C GLN A 63 2.27 13.26 -25.50
N TRP A 64 2.57 14.36 -24.81
CA TRP A 64 2.95 14.35 -23.40
C TRP A 64 1.71 14.43 -22.51
N ASN A 65 1.71 13.63 -21.47
CA ASN A 65 0.76 13.70 -20.37
C ASN A 65 1.45 14.31 -19.15
N GLU A 66 0.69 15.00 -18.31
CA GLU A 66 1.17 15.53 -17.04
C GLU A 66 0.89 14.52 -15.93
N GLY A 67 1.86 14.32 -15.05
CA GLY A 67 1.73 13.57 -13.80
C GLY A 67 1.56 14.50 -12.61
N LEU A 68 1.18 13.94 -11.47
CA LEU A 68 1.20 14.69 -10.22
C LEU A 68 2.63 15.17 -9.91
N PRO A 69 2.80 16.41 -9.45
CA PRO A 69 4.11 16.94 -9.12
C PRO A 69 4.72 16.21 -7.91
N MET A 70 6.02 15.97 -7.95
CA MET A 70 6.73 15.40 -6.82
C MET A 70 7.03 16.49 -5.79
N LYS A 71 6.59 16.29 -4.56
CA LYS A 71 6.84 17.20 -3.44
C LYS A 71 8.18 16.88 -2.78
N TYR A 72 8.83 17.90 -2.23
CA TYR A 72 10.08 17.74 -1.50
C TYR A 72 9.82 17.12 -0.12
N ASN A 73 10.48 16.02 0.19
CA ASN A 73 10.53 15.45 1.52
C ASN A 73 11.92 14.83 1.77
N PRO A 74 12.76 15.46 2.62
CA PRO A 74 14.11 14.97 2.89
C PRO A 74 14.14 13.73 3.79
N ILE A 75 13.00 13.34 4.38
CA ILE A 75 12.93 12.16 5.24
C ILE A 75 13.03 10.91 4.38
N GLY A 76 14.08 10.14 4.56
CA GLY A 76 14.40 8.96 3.79
C GLY A 76 14.25 7.63 4.53
N GLY A 77 13.99 7.66 5.83
CA GLY A 77 13.96 6.46 6.67
C GLY A 77 15.28 6.22 7.41
N THR A 78 15.57 4.98 7.78
CA THR A 78 16.68 4.64 8.71
C THR A 78 17.98 4.24 8.04
N THR A 79 18.02 3.97 6.74
CA THR A 79 19.11 3.17 6.19
C THR A 79 19.82 3.67 4.94
N GLU A 80 19.25 4.60 4.17
CA GLU A 80 19.87 5.03 2.92
C GLU A 80 19.45 6.46 2.53
N ASP A 81 20.31 7.14 1.78
CA ASP A 81 19.99 8.40 1.10
C ASP A 81 18.88 8.15 0.06
N ILE A 82 17.66 8.36 0.46
CA ILE A 82 16.52 8.31 -0.45
C ILE A 82 16.33 9.69 -1.04
N SER A 83 16.26 9.75 -2.37
CA SER A 83 16.03 11.00 -3.10
C SER A 83 14.89 11.82 -2.49
N PRO A 84 15.07 13.12 -2.26
CA PRO A 84 14.07 13.96 -1.58
C PRO A 84 12.81 14.22 -2.43
N TYR A 85 12.90 14.06 -3.75
CA TYR A 85 11.72 14.11 -4.62
C TYR A 85 11.32 12.69 -5.00
N ARG A 86 10.08 12.35 -4.64
CA ARG A 86 9.48 11.04 -4.92
C ARG A 86 8.07 11.25 -5.47
N GLY A 87 7.68 10.41 -6.41
CA GLY A 87 6.36 10.43 -7.00
C GLY A 87 6.09 9.20 -7.85
N SER A 88 4.88 9.06 -8.34
CA SER A 88 4.51 7.98 -9.25
C SER A 88 3.72 8.51 -10.43
N ILE A 89 3.98 7.97 -11.61
CA ILE A 89 3.04 8.02 -12.73
C ILE A 89 2.21 6.74 -12.72
N VAL A 90 0.92 6.86 -12.98
CA VAL A 90 -0.08 5.81 -12.81
C VAL A 90 -0.98 5.68 -14.04
N ASN A 91 -1.88 4.70 -14.06
CA ASN A 91 -2.77 4.38 -15.17
C ASN A 91 -2.01 4.05 -16.47
N LEU A 92 -0.86 3.44 -16.35
CA LEU A 92 -0.01 3.05 -17.48
C LEU A 92 -0.46 1.71 -18.09
N THR A 93 -0.09 1.49 -19.34
CA THR A 93 -0.31 0.21 -20.02
C THR A 93 0.83 -0.75 -19.70
N PRO A 94 0.55 -2.02 -19.37
CA PRO A 94 1.58 -3.05 -19.20
C PRO A 94 2.45 -3.25 -20.44
N ASN A 95 3.67 -3.74 -20.24
CA ASN A 95 4.64 -4.06 -21.30
C ASN A 95 4.96 -2.88 -22.25
N THR A 96 4.84 -1.64 -21.74
CA THR A 96 4.97 -0.41 -22.53
C THR A 96 6.13 0.43 -22.04
N THR A 97 6.95 0.93 -22.95
CA THR A 97 8.06 1.82 -22.62
C THR A 97 7.59 3.27 -22.58
N TYR A 98 7.95 3.95 -21.52
CA TYR A 98 7.63 5.36 -21.29
C TYR A 98 8.89 6.20 -21.22
N GLU A 99 8.86 7.36 -21.85
CA GLU A 99 9.80 8.45 -21.66
C GLU A 99 9.23 9.42 -20.63
N ILE A 100 10.00 9.73 -19.59
CA ILE A 100 9.56 10.51 -18.43
C ILE A 100 10.51 11.66 -18.23
N LYS A 101 10.01 12.88 -18.24
CA LYS A 101 10.74 14.12 -18.02
C LYS A 101 10.40 14.72 -16.68
N LEU A 102 11.42 15.00 -15.89
CA LEU A 102 11.33 15.72 -14.61
C LEU A 102 11.91 17.11 -14.76
N THR A 103 11.24 18.13 -14.22
CA THR A 103 11.69 19.53 -14.29
C THR A 103 11.53 20.19 -12.93
N LEU A 104 12.62 20.74 -12.37
CA LEU A 104 12.58 21.46 -11.09
C LEU A 104 11.93 22.84 -11.28
N GLU A 105 10.91 23.10 -10.50
CA GLU A 105 10.11 24.34 -10.56
C GLU A 105 10.95 25.61 -10.52
N GLY A 106 10.60 26.58 -11.38
CA GLY A 106 11.27 27.88 -11.46
C GLY A 106 12.71 27.84 -11.96
N THR A 107 13.17 26.72 -12.53
CA THR A 107 14.53 26.56 -13.05
C THR A 107 14.54 25.96 -14.46
N SER A 108 15.73 25.90 -15.08
CA SER A 108 15.95 25.14 -16.32
C SER A 108 16.48 23.72 -16.07
N ILE A 109 16.55 23.30 -14.80
CA ILE A 109 17.09 21.99 -14.43
C ILE A 109 16.03 20.95 -14.75
N SER A 110 16.34 20.05 -15.65
CA SER A 110 15.47 18.93 -16.04
C SER A 110 16.30 17.70 -16.39
N ASP A 111 15.69 16.54 -16.17
CA ASP A 111 16.28 15.25 -16.52
C ASP A 111 15.23 14.34 -17.15
N THR A 112 15.66 13.33 -17.88
CA THR A 112 14.77 12.38 -18.58
C THR A 112 15.22 10.96 -18.32
N ILE A 113 14.26 10.07 -18.01
CA ILE A 113 14.50 8.64 -17.86
C ILE A 113 13.52 7.85 -18.72
N VAL A 114 13.98 6.72 -19.23
CA VAL A 114 13.13 5.76 -19.93
C VAL A 114 12.93 4.53 -19.04
N SER A 115 11.69 4.09 -18.92
CA SER A 115 11.35 2.92 -18.12
C SER A 115 10.21 2.14 -18.77
N LYS A 116 10.25 0.81 -18.61
CA LYS A 116 9.24 -0.08 -19.17
C LYS A 116 8.42 -0.73 -18.06
N THR A 117 7.11 -0.64 -18.16
CA THR A 117 6.17 -1.35 -17.27
C THR A 117 6.29 -2.86 -17.43
N TRP A 118 5.94 -3.60 -16.37
CA TRP A 118 6.00 -5.06 -16.38
C TRP A 118 5.08 -5.67 -17.44
N THR A 119 5.49 -6.82 -17.96
CA THR A 119 4.64 -7.64 -18.84
C THR A 119 3.68 -8.48 -18.01
N GLU A 120 2.50 -8.76 -18.56
CA GLU A 120 1.57 -9.73 -17.98
C GLU A 120 2.01 -11.20 -18.24
N ASP A 121 2.85 -11.41 -19.22
CA ASP A 121 3.37 -12.72 -19.62
C ASP A 121 4.76 -12.95 -19.02
N PHE A 122 4.86 -13.90 -18.11
CA PHE A 122 6.13 -14.29 -17.50
C PHE A 122 6.68 -15.51 -18.25
N PRO A 123 7.93 -15.46 -18.72
CA PRO A 123 8.53 -16.57 -19.44
C PRO A 123 8.76 -17.76 -18.49
N ILE A 124 8.35 -18.95 -18.89
CA ILE A 124 8.56 -20.19 -18.13
C ILE A 124 9.75 -20.93 -18.70
N GLY A 125 10.75 -21.20 -17.84
CA GLY A 125 11.95 -21.96 -18.21
C GLY A 125 11.81 -23.44 -17.90
N GLU A 126 11.27 -23.78 -16.73
CA GLU A 126 11.06 -25.14 -16.27
C GLU A 126 9.70 -25.26 -15.58
N THR A 127 9.09 -26.44 -15.64
CA THR A 127 7.83 -26.75 -14.96
C THR A 127 7.96 -28.00 -14.15
N ILE A 128 7.61 -27.93 -12.86
CA ILE A 128 7.46 -29.07 -11.96
C ILE A 128 5.98 -29.19 -11.63
N THR A 129 5.34 -30.24 -12.13
CA THR A 129 3.93 -30.54 -11.83
C THR A 129 3.83 -31.40 -10.59
N LEU A 130 2.98 -30.98 -9.64
CA LEU A 130 2.75 -31.70 -8.39
C LEU A 130 1.36 -32.37 -8.41
N SER A 131 1.25 -33.45 -7.65
CA SER A 131 -0.01 -34.09 -7.29
C SER A 131 -0.33 -33.86 -5.82
N ASP A 132 -1.49 -34.33 -5.37
CA ASP A 132 -1.94 -34.26 -3.99
C ASP A 132 -0.88 -34.76 -3.01
N ARG A 133 -0.80 -34.12 -1.85
CA ARG A 133 0.11 -34.45 -0.77
C ARG A 133 -0.38 -33.96 0.58
N ASN A 134 0.13 -34.57 1.64
CA ASN A 134 -0.19 -34.18 3.02
C ASN A 134 1.04 -33.73 3.84
N ILE A 135 2.11 -33.35 3.16
CA ILE A 135 3.33 -32.79 3.75
C ILE A 135 3.75 -31.52 3.01
N THR A 136 4.46 -30.64 3.70
CA THR A 136 5.01 -29.41 3.14
C THR A 136 5.81 -29.66 1.87
N TYR A 137 5.63 -28.84 0.87
CA TYR A 137 6.51 -28.76 -0.28
C TYR A 137 7.44 -27.54 -0.16
N SER A 138 8.75 -27.79 -0.24
CA SER A 138 9.76 -26.74 -0.16
C SER A 138 10.40 -26.49 -1.51
N VAL A 139 10.42 -25.22 -1.94
CA VAL A 139 10.99 -24.74 -3.20
C VAL A 139 12.27 -23.97 -2.89
N PHE A 140 13.42 -24.60 -3.12
CA PHE A 140 14.74 -23.97 -2.93
C PHE A 140 15.40 -23.58 -4.26
N ASP A 141 15.01 -24.23 -5.35
CA ASP A 141 15.51 -23.96 -6.69
C ASP A 141 14.95 -22.63 -7.20
N SER A 142 15.73 -21.96 -8.01
CA SER A 142 15.39 -20.67 -8.61
C SER A 142 15.33 -20.78 -10.11
N GLY A 143 14.38 -20.06 -10.71
CA GLY A 143 14.42 -19.75 -12.13
C GLY A 143 15.37 -18.57 -12.44
N THR A 144 15.09 -17.91 -13.54
CA THR A 144 15.76 -16.65 -13.95
C THR A 144 14.71 -15.65 -14.41
N LYS A 145 15.08 -14.39 -14.56
CA LYS A 145 14.19 -13.36 -15.11
C LYS A 145 13.68 -13.70 -16.54
N ASP A 146 14.44 -14.50 -17.29
CA ASP A 146 14.12 -14.88 -18.67
C ASP A 146 13.50 -16.29 -18.76
N GLY A 147 13.27 -16.94 -17.60
CA GLY A 147 12.69 -18.29 -17.52
C GLY A 147 12.37 -18.67 -16.08
N TYR A 148 11.17 -18.37 -15.61
CA TYR A 148 10.70 -18.70 -14.26
C TYR A 148 10.59 -20.22 -14.07
N LEU A 149 10.86 -20.68 -12.84
CA LEU A 149 10.53 -22.03 -12.40
C LEU A 149 9.05 -22.07 -12.02
N LEU A 150 8.24 -22.77 -12.80
CA LEU A 150 6.82 -22.98 -12.50
C LEU A 150 6.64 -24.23 -11.64
N ILE A 151 6.07 -24.05 -10.46
CA ILE A 151 5.53 -25.14 -9.62
C ILE A 151 4.03 -25.17 -9.90
N ASP A 152 3.62 -26.13 -10.72
CA ASP A 152 2.25 -26.28 -11.18
C ASP A 152 1.48 -27.28 -10.32
N GLY A 153 0.48 -26.77 -9.63
CA GLY A 153 -0.43 -27.53 -8.79
C GLY A 153 -1.86 -27.51 -9.33
N THR A 154 -2.03 -27.30 -10.63
CA THR A 154 -3.37 -27.34 -11.23
C THR A 154 -4.10 -28.64 -10.90
N ASN A 155 -5.20 -28.53 -10.16
CA ASN A 155 -5.98 -29.63 -9.56
C ASN A 155 -5.26 -30.40 -8.45
N ALA A 156 -4.16 -29.93 -7.89
CA ALA A 156 -3.49 -30.56 -6.76
C ALA A 156 -3.87 -29.90 -5.44
N THR A 157 -4.09 -30.73 -4.43
CA THR A 157 -4.32 -30.33 -3.05
C THR A 157 -3.09 -30.64 -2.18
N ILE A 158 -2.64 -29.63 -1.43
CA ILE A 158 -1.70 -29.83 -0.33
C ILE A 158 -2.48 -29.62 0.96
N ASP A 159 -2.94 -30.70 1.57
CA ASP A 159 -3.61 -30.68 2.87
C ASP A 159 -2.67 -31.29 3.91
N VAL A 160 -2.03 -30.43 4.70
CA VAL A 160 -1.07 -30.88 5.70
C VAL A 160 -1.74 -31.34 7.00
N GLU A 161 -3.07 -31.39 7.07
CA GLU A 161 -3.86 -31.99 8.16
C GLU A 161 -3.45 -31.47 9.55
N ASN A 162 -3.04 -30.20 9.63
CA ASN A 162 -2.50 -29.60 10.85
C ASN A 162 -1.25 -30.30 11.43
N ASN A 163 -0.47 -30.99 10.58
CA ASN A 163 0.76 -31.67 11.00
C ASN A 163 2.04 -30.91 10.62
N SER A 164 1.96 -29.95 9.70
CA SER A 164 3.08 -29.12 9.26
C SER A 164 2.78 -27.64 9.44
N ASP A 165 3.83 -26.85 9.66
CA ASP A 165 3.69 -25.39 9.86
C ASP A 165 3.21 -24.69 8.58
N TYR A 166 3.57 -25.21 7.40
CA TYR A 166 3.27 -24.61 6.10
C TYR A 166 2.83 -25.68 5.09
N CYS A 167 1.98 -25.28 4.12
CA CYS A 167 1.72 -26.10 2.94
C CYS A 167 2.87 -25.97 1.93
N ILE A 168 3.32 -24.75 1.65
CA ILE A 168 4.46 -24.47 0.77
C ILE A 168 5.43 -23.53 1.48
N SER A 169 6.74 -23.80 1.33
CA SER A 169 7.81 -22.87 1.73
C SER A 169 8.66 -22.52 0.52
N VAL A 170 8.85 -21.21 0.26
CA VAL A 170 9.58 -20.71 -0.92
C VAL A 170 10.83 -19.97 -0.48
N GLY A 171 12.00 -20.48 -0.88
CA GLY A 171 13.30 -19.83 -0.72
C GLY A 171 13.99 -19.53 -2.04
N GLY A 172 13.50 -20.09 -3.15
CA GLY A 172 13.97 -19.79 -4.51
C GLY A 172 13.39 -18.49 -5.06
N SER A 173 14.10 -17.85 -5.98
CA SER A 173 13.68 -16.64 -6.67
C SER A 173 13.29 -16.92 -8.12
N TYR A 174 12.52 -16.03 -8.75
CA TYR A 174 11.96 -16.25 -10.09
C TYR A 174 11.13 -17.55 -10.14
N VAL A 175 10.21 -17.69 -9.19
CA VAL A 175 9.35 -18.86 -9.01
C VAL A 175 7.90 -18.46 -9.21
N ILE A 176 7.13 -19.29 -9.89
CA ILE A 176 5.66 -19.20 -9.99
C ILE A 176 5.05 -20.36 -9.23
N ILE A 177 4.21 -20.08 -8.23
CA ILE A 177 3.37 -21.05 -7.53
C ILE A 177 1.96 -20.89 -8.10
N ARG A 178 1.46 -21.91 -8.77
CA ARG A 178 0.20 -21.81 -9.51
C ARG A 178 -0.77 -22.94 -9.23
N GLY A 179 -2.05 -22.59 -9.01
CA GLY A 179 -3.19 -23.49 -9.17
C GLY A 179 -3.42 -24.50 -8.03
N PHE A 180 -2.82 -24.29 -6.86
CA PHE A 180 -2.96 -25.17 -5.71
C PHE A 180 -4.21 -24.90 -4.88
N THR A 181 -4.78 -25.97 -4.31
CA THR A 181 -5.61 -25.90 -3.10
C THR A 181 -4.73 -26.20 -1.88
N LEU A 182 -4.53 -25.22 -0.99
CA LEU A 182 -3.66 -25.30 0.18
C LEU A 182 -4.49 -25.28 1.45
N LYS A 183 -4.37 -26.30 2.29
CA LYS A 183 -5.25 -26.48 3.45
C LYS A 183 -4.52 -26.86 4.73
N ASN A 184 -5.10 -26.41 5.83
CA ASN A 184 -4.84 -26.93 7.17
C ASN A 184 -3.39 -26.83 7.64
N ALA A 185 -2.66 -25.76 7.25
CA ALA A 185 -1.34 -25.47 7.81
C ALA A 185 -1.45 -25.06 9.30
N LYS A 186 -0.46 -25.39 10.13
CA LYS A 186 -0.44 -24.95 11.52
C LYS A 186 -0.32 -23.43 11.63
N LYS A 187 0.57 -22.81 10.83
CA LYS A 187 0.86 -21.37 10.93
C LYS A 187 0.43 -20.59 9.71
N CYS A 188 0.95 -20.96 8.53
CA CYS A 188 0.74 -20.18 7.32
C CYS A 188 0.56 -21.10 6.11
N GLY A 189 -0.31 -20.69 5.17
CA GLY A 189 -0.49 -21.45 3.93
C GLY A 189 0.80 -21.49 3.10
N ILE A 190 1.37 -20.33 2.80
CA ILE A 190 2.65 -20.17 2.08
C ILE A 190 3.61 -19.33 2.91
N LEU A 191 4.82 -19.86 3.16
CA LEU A 191 5.94 -19.12 3.76
C LEU A 191 6.90 -18.65 2.67
N LEU A 192 7.19 -17.35 2.61
CA LEU A 192 8.27 -16.77 1.80
C LEU A 192 9.47 -16.46 2.71
N THR A 193 10.66 -17.00 2.39
CA THR A 193 11.85 -16.85 3.24
C THR A 193 12.80 -15.76 2.72
N THR A 194 13.75 -16.10 1.87
CA THR A 194 14.77 -15.16 1.33
C THR A 194 14.63 -14.92 -0.16
N CYS A 195 13.45 -15.16 -0.72
CA CYS A 195 13.17 -15.11 -2.14
C CYS A 195 12.86 -13.69 -2.63
N HIS A 196 12.95 -13.53 -3.94
CA HIS A 196 12.47 -12.34 -4.66
C HIS A 196 11.88 -12.74 -6.03
N ASP A 197 11.08 -11.84 -6.64
CA ASP A 197 10.43 -12.10 -7.92
C ASP A 197 9.66 -13.44 -7.92
N VAL A 198 8.75 -13.60 -6.93
CA VAL A 198 7.89 -14.77 -6.77
C VAL A 198 6.46 -14.39 -7.12
N ILE A 199 5.82 -15.24 -7.92
CA ILE A 199 4.42 -15.08 -8.31
C ILE A 199 3.61 -16.19 -7.66
N ILE A 200 2.56 -15.82 -6.93
CA ILE A 200 1.56 -16.73 -6.36
C ILE A 200 0.25 -16.44 -7.05
N GLU A 201 -0.27 -17.42 -7.79
CA GLU A 201 -1.46 -17.17 -8.59
C GLU A 201 -2.43 -18.34 -8.69
N ASN A 202 -3.71 -18.02 -8.81
CA ASN A 202 -4.80 -18.99 -8.95
C ASN A 202 -4.78 -20.06 -7.84
N CYS A 203 -4.37 -19.72 -6.63
CA CYS A 203 -4.35 -20.60 -5.47
C CYS A 203 -5.58 -20.36 -4.59
N ASP A 204 -6.06 -21.44 -3.97
CA ASP A 204 -7.12 -21.43 -2.97
C ASP A 204 -6.48 -21.81 -1.62
N ILE A 205 -6.47 -20.90 -0.64
CA ILE A 205 -5.72 -21.04 0.61
C ILE A 205 -6.67 -20.89 1.79
N SER A 206 -6.75 -21.92 2.66
CA SER A 206 -7.68 -21.92 3.79
C SER A 206 -7.21 -22.75 4.99
N GLY A 207 -7.81 -22.51 6.16
CA GLY A 207 -7.64 -23.33 7.36
C GLY A 207 -6.27 -23.25 8.04
N TRP A 208 -5.53 -22.17 7.88
CA TRP A 208 -4.26 -21.94 8.58
C TRP A 208 -4.46 -21.34 9.97
N GLY A 209 -3.43 -21.41 10.79
CA GLY A 209 -3.32 -20.73 12.08
C GLY A 209 -3.34 -21.65 13.29
N GLU A 210 -2.67 -21.23 14.34
CA GLU A 210 -2.66 -21.82 15.68
C GLU A 210 -3.60 -21.03 16.60
N LYS A 211 -4.00 -21.66 17.71
CA LYS A 211 -4.83 -21.04 18.73
C LYS A 211 -3.95 -20.48 19.84
N ASN A 212 -4.18 -19.22 20.25
CA ASN A 212 -3.54 -18.63 21.41
C ASN A 212 -4.20 -19.08 22.74
N GLU A 213 -3.67 -18.61 23.89
CA GLU A 213 -4.17 -19.00 25.20
C GLU A 213 -5.57 -18.46 25.49
N ASP A 214 -5.96 -17.35 24.88
CA ASP A 214 -7.28 -16.73 25.04
C ASP A 214 -8.36 -17.37 24.18
N GLY A 215 -7.97 -18.24 23.28
CA GLY A 215 -8.89 -18.98 22.43
C GLY A 215 -9.03 -18.47 21.01
N PHE A 216 -8.37 -17.36 20.67
CA PHE A 216 -8.35 -16.77 19.35
C PHE A 216 -7.16 -17.27 18.50
N GLY A 217 -7.11 -16.88 17.25
CA GLY A 217 -5.95 -17.16 16.40
C GLY A 217 -4.70 -16.38 16.81
N VAL A 218 -3.53 -16.93 16.52
CA VAL A 218 -2.25 -16.26 16.80
C VAL A 218 -2.06 -15.08 15.83
N ASN A 219 -1.69 -13.93 16.37
CA ASN A 219 -1.51 -12.68 15.61
C ASN A 219 -0.50 -12.84 14.47
N TYR A 220 -0.79 -12.23 13.34
CA TYR A 220 0.00 -12.22 12.11
C TYR A 220 0.21 -13.58 11.41
N GLN A 221 -0.29 -14.70 11.93
CA GLN A 221 -0.29 -15.92 11.13
C GLN A 221 -1.21 -15.75 9.92
N ALA A 222 -0.70 -15.99 8.71
CA ALA A 222 -1.38 -15.56 7.50
C ALA A 222 -1.47 -16.64 6.42
N GLY A 223 -2.43 -16.48 5.50
CA GLY A 223 -2.48 -17.32 4.30
C GLY A 223 -1.17 -17.27 3.52
N ILE A 224 -0.59 -16.07 3.34
CA ILE A 224 0.74 -15.86 2.77
C ILE A 224 1.56 -15.01 3.73
N TYR A 225 2.74 -15.47 4.11
CA TYR A 225 3.52 -14.89 5.20
C TYR A 225 5.01 -14.73 4.87
N SER A 226 5.61 -13.63 5.35
CA SER A 226 7.06 -13.45 5.42
C SER A 226 7.48 -12.50 6.54
N GLU A 227 8.60 -12.83 7.21
CA GLU A 227 9.34 -11.92 8.11
C GLU A 227 10.65 -11.43 7.49
N SER A 228 10.93 -11.78 6.25
CA SER A 228 12.23 -11.51 5.65
C SER A 228 12.28 -10.14 5.01
N THR A 229 13.22 -9.31 5.44
CA THR A 229 13.51 -8.00 4.83
C THR A 229 14.10 -8.11 3.41
N SER A 230 14.50 -9.30 2.98
CA SER A 230 15.06 -9.52 1.64
C SER A 230 14.02 -9.83 0.58
N ILE A 231 12.77 -10.10 0.94
CA ILE A 231 11.72 -10.31 -0.07
C ILE A 231 11.40 -9.01 -0.80
N LYS A 232 11.24 -9.11 -2.10
CA LYS A 232 10.80 -8.02 -2.99
C LYS A 232 10.25 -8.58 -4.29
N GLY A 233 9.47 -7.77 -5.01
CA GLY A 233 8.91 -8.21 -6.29
C GLY A 233 7.94 -9.39 -6.15
N ILE A 234 7.20 -9.45 -5.04
CA ILE A 234 6.23 -10.51 -4.78
C ILE A 234 4.92 -10.13 -5.46
N ILE A 235 4.40 -11.02 -6.30
CA ILE A 235 3.10 -10.85 -6.95
C ILE A 235 2.14 -11.89 -6.40
N VAL A 236 1.04 -11.42 -5.79
CA VAL A 236 -0.08 -12.28 -5.39
C VAL A 236 -1.28 -11.91 -6.23
N GLN A 237 -1.77 -12.84 -7.06
CA GLN A 237 -2.84 -12.53 -7.99
C GLN A 237 -3.83 -13.69 -8.21
N ARG A 238 -5.11 -13.35 -8.37
CA ARG A 238 -6.18 -14.32 -8.69
C ARG A 238 -6.27 -15.46 -7.69
N CYS A 239 -5.91 -15.20 -6.43
CA CYS A 239 -6.01 -16.16 -5.35
C CYS A 239 -7.29 -15.97 -4.55
N LYS A 240 -7.79 -17.07 -3.98
CA LYS A 240 -8.76 -17.07 -2.91
C LYS A 240 -8.03 -17.37 -1.61
N ILE A 241 -8.12 -16.46 -0.64
CA ILE A 241 -7.48 -16.61 0.67
C ILE A 241 -8.58 -16.40 1.71
N HIS A 242 -8.94 -17.48 2.43
CA HIS A 242 -10.17 -17.41 3.20
C HIS A 242 -10.19 -18.39 4.39
N HIS A 243 -11.07 -18.09 5.34
CA HIS A 243 -11.38 -18.94 6.49
C HIS A 243 -10.11 -19.42 7.20
N PRO A 244 -9.37 -18.54 7.91
CA PRO A 244 -8.35 -18.99 8.86
C PRO A 244 -9.00 -19.96 9.86
N ARG A 245 -8.21 -20.81 10.50
CA ARG A 245 -8.78 -21.85 11.39
C ARG A 245 -9.43 -21.27 12.63
N TYR A 246 -8.97 -20.16 13.14
CA TYR A 246 -9.44 -19.52 14.35
C TYR A 246 -9.77 -18.06 14.09
N ASP A 247 -10.74 -17.55 14.83
CA ASP A 247 -11.18 -16.18 14.80
C ASP A 247 -10.18 -15.22 15.43
N ALA A 248 -10.15 -13.96 15.01
CA ALA A 248 -9.53 -12.87 15.77
C ALA A 248 -10.49 -12.41 16.88
N ASN A 249 -9.98 -11.84 17.99
CA ASN A 249 -10.86 -11.15 18.91
C ASN A 249 -11.34 -9.83 18.28
N SER A 250 -12.57 -9.47 18.62
CA SER A 250 -13.15 -8.19 18.18
C SER A 250 -12.79 -7.05 19.14
N TRP A 251 -13.10 -5.81 18.76
CA TRP A 251 -13.00 -4.64 19.64
C TRP A 251 -13.92 -4.70 20.88
N ALA A 252 -14.82 -5.69 20.97
CA ALA A 252 -15.66 -5.94 22.13
C ALA A 252 -15.12 -7.04 23.05
N GLU A 253 -14.07 -7.73 22.67
CA GLU A 253 -13.52 -8.89 23.35
C GLU A 253 -12.11 -8.64 23.85
N LEU A 254 -11.83 -9.05 25.08
CA LEU A 254 -10.53 -8.89 25.73
C LEU A 254 -9.61 -10.05 25.34
N ASN A 255 -8.35 -9.75 25.04
CA ASN A 255 -7.24 -10.70 24.95
C ASN A 255 -6.01 -10.16 25.70
N ASP A 256 -4.85 -10.83 25.61
CA ASP A 256 -3.58 -10.41 26.24
C ASP A 256 -3.16 -8.96 25.88
N GLY A 257 -3.53 -8.48 24.71
CA GLY A 257 -3.30 -7.11 24.24
C GLY A 257 -4.36 -6.08 24.66
N GLY A 258 -5.36 -6.49 25.41
CA GLY A 258 -6.53 -5.67 25.76
C GLY A 258 -7.69 -5.89 24.78
N TYR A 259 -8.44 -4.84 24.48
CA TYR A 259 -9.56 -4.90 23.51
C TYR A 259 -9.13 -4.69 22.04
N HIS A 260 -7.84 -4.49 21.78
CA HIS A 260 -7.36 -4.35 20.41
C HIS A 260 -7.43 -5.70 19.69
N PRO A 261 -8.03 -5.79 18.49
CA PRO A 261 -8.06 -7.02 17.75
C PRO A 261 -6.64 -7.59 17.52
N SER A 262 -6.57 -8.89 17.56
CA SER A 262 -5.32 -9.66 17.34
C SER A 262 -5.72 -11.04 16.84
N GLY A 263 -5.07 -11.50 15.77
CA GLY A 263 -5.43 -12.78 15.17
C GLY A 263 -4.86 -12.99 13.79
N PRO A 264 -5.45 -13.92 13.02
CA PRO A 264 -4.93 -14.30 11.71
C PRO A 264 -5.15 -13.19 10.68
N GLN A 265 -4.33 -13.21 9.63
CA GLN A 265 -4.42 -12.32 8.48
C GLN A 265 -4.45 -13.11 7.16
N GLY A 266 -4.86 -12.46 6.08
CA GLY A 266 -4.78 -13.06 4.73
C GLY A 266 -3.37 -13.01 4.17
N ILE A 267 -2.73 -11.84 4.17
CA ILE A 267 -1.34 -11.63 3.70
C ILE A 267 -0.58 -10.76 4.68
N THR A 268 0.58 -11.24 5.14
CA THR A 268 1.51 -10.49 6.00
C THR A 268 2.93 -10.55 5.45
N LEU A 269 3.50 -9.38 5.10
CA LEU A 269 4.86 -9.25 4.58
C LEU A 269 5.63 -8.20 5.40
N PHE A 270 6.30 -8.62 6.48
CA PHE A 270 7.04 -7.71 7.36
C PHE A 270 8.25 -7.12 6.66
N ASN A 271 8.37 -5.79 6.69
CA ASN A 271 9.57 -5.04 6.29
C ASN A 271 10.10 -5.42 4.90
N SER A 272 9.22 -5.77 3.99
CA SER A 272 9.59 -6.17 2.63
C SER A 272 10.38 -5.08 1.90
N GLY A 273 11.27 -5.48 1.01
CA GLY A 273 12.01 -4.56 0.13
C GLY A 273 11.15 -3.84 -0.91
N GLY A 274 9.85 -4.15 -0.95
CA GLY A 274 8.87 -3.49 -1.81
C GLY A 274 8.81 -4.02 -3.24
N ASN A 275 8.28 -3.18 -4.14
CA ASN A 275 7.97 -3.52 -5.54
C ASN A 275 7.06 -4.77 -5.62
N ASN A 276 6.15 -4.88 -4.64
CA ASN A 276 5.19 -5.96 -4.54
C ASN A 276 3.86 -5.58 -5.22
N VAL A 277 3.14 -6.57 -5.73
CA VAL A 277 1.82 -6.37 -6.34
C VAL A 277 0.83 -7.37 -5.79
N ILE A 278 -0.24 -6.88 -5.16
CA ILE A 278 -1.37 -7.68 -4.66
C ILE A 278 -2.59 -7.28 -5.49
N ARG A 279 -3.08 -8.19 -6.37
CA ARG A 279 -4.12 -7.82 -7.33
C ARG A 279 -5.08 -8.96 -7.67
N TYR A 280 -6.33 -8.61 -7.98
CA TYR A 280 -7.36 -9.55 -8.45
C TYR A 280 -7.62 -10.71 -7.50
N ASN A 281 -7.39 -10.53 -6.20
CA ASN A 281 -7.61 -11.57 -5.20
C ASN A 281 -8.99 -11.40 -4.54
N GLU A 282 -9.52 -12.52 -4.07
CA GLU A 282 -10.65 -12.59 -3.16
C GLU A 282 -10.12 -13.01 -1.78
N ILE A 283 -10.07 -12.06 -0.83
CA ILE A 283 -9.58 -12.33 0.54
C ILE A 283 -10.72 -12.02 1.50
N TYR A 284 -11.35 -13.06 2.02
CA TYR A 284 -12.60 -12.95 2.78
C TYR A 284 -12.75 -14.08 3.80
N SER A 285 -13.72 -13.95 4.70
CA SER A 285 -14.03 -14.98 5.66
C SER A 285 -15.53 -14.99 6.00
N ASP A 286 -15.87 -15.33 7.22
CA ASP A 286 -17.20 -15.29 7.78
C ASP A 286 -17.16 -14.84 9.25
N SER A 287 -18.31 -14.76 9.90
CA SER A 287 -18.44 -14.28 11.29
C SER A 287 -17.84 -15.21 12.35
N GLU A 288 -17.41 -16.41 11.99
CA GLU A 288 -16.81 -17.40 12.92
C GLU A 288 -15.29 -17.51 12.72
N HIS A 289 -14.75 -16.83 11.70
CA HIS A 289 -13.33 -16.92 11.29
C HIS A 289 -12.78 -15.56 10.85
N MET A 290 -13.19 -14.46 11.50
CA MET A 290 -12.79 -13.11 11.15
C MET A 290 -11.27 -12.93 11.17
N PHE A 291 -10.76 -12.14 10.25
CA PHE A 291 -9.37 -11.69 10.31
C PHE A 291 -9.19 -10.64 11.42
N ASN A 292 -7.96 -10.48 11.90
CA ASN A 292 -7.53 -9.25 12.54
C ASN A 292 -7.51 -8.13 11.48
N ASP A 293 -6.49 -8.11 10.62
CA ASP A 293 -6.46 -7.35 9.38
C ASP A 293 -6.63 -8.29 8.19
N VAL A 294 -7.27 -7.82 7.11
CA VAL A 294 -7.32 -8.67 5.93
C VAL A 294 -5.92 -8.79 5.34
N ILE A 295 -5.20 -7.67 5.19
CA ILE A 295 -3.78 -7.66 4.82
C ILE A 295 -3.04 -6.55 5.57
N GLY A 296 -1.85 -6.84 6.10
CA GLY A 296 -1.07 -5.87 6.87
C GLY A 296 0.26 -6.38 7.38
N ALA A 297 0.92 -5.60 8.23
CA ALA A 297 2.18 -5.98 8.87
C ALA A 297 2.55 -5.15 10.12
N GLY A 298 1.63 -4.47 10.80
CA GLY A 298 1.88 -3.76 12.06
C GLY A 298 3.03 -2.75 11.98
N THR A 299 3.01 -1.84 11.03
CA THR A 299 4.13 -0.91 10.76
C THR A 299 3.92 0.52 11.26
N ASN A 300 2.95 0.74 12.14
CA ASN A 300 2.64 2.05 12.74
C ASN A 300 3.89 2.70 13.35
N GLY A 301 4.03 4.02 13.18
CA GLY A 301 5.09 4.78 13.81
C GLY A 301 6.49 4.25 13.51
N SER A 302 6.74 3.83 12.28
CA SER A 302 8.03 3.33 11.84
C SER A 302 8.42 3.88 10.46
N PHE A 303 9.65 3.64 10.04
CA PHE A 303 10.10 3.88 8.66
C PHE A 303 10.04 2.63 7.77
N TYR A 304 9.53 1.53 8.29
CA TYR A 304 9.12 0.37 7.53
C TYR A 304 7.65 0.53 7.12
N GLY A 305 7.22 -0.17 6.09
CA GLY A 305 5.85 -0.09 5.60
C GLY A 305 5.38 -1.41 4.98
N PHE A 306 4.05 -1.60 4.96
CA PHE A 306 3.39 -2.65 4.21
C PHE A 306 2.54 -1.99 3.09
N PRO A 307 2.57 -2.48 1.86
CA PRO A 307 3.32 -3.62 1.30
C PRO A 307 4.79 -3.29 0.98
N GLY A 308 5.30 -2.16 1.41
CA GLY A 308 6.64 -1.66 1.15
C GLY A 308 6.70 -0.68 -0.04
N PRO A 309 7.88 -0.11 -0.30
CA PRO A 309 8.05 0.93 -1.33
C PRO A 309 7.72 0.41 -2.74
N ASP A 310 7.29 1.33 -3.61
CA ASP A 310 7.03 1.08 -5.03
C ASP A 310 6.02 -0.07 -5.31
N SER A 311 5.10 -0.33 -4.39
CA SER A 311 4.18 -1.45 -4.43
C SER A 311 2.77 -1.04 -4.80
N ASP A 312 1.98 -1.99 -5.33
CA ASP A 312 0.59 -1.80 -5.72
C ASP A 312 -0.34 -2.80 -5.01
N ILE A 313 -1.50 -2.31 -4.53
CA ILE A 313 -2.62 -3.13 -4.06
C ILE A 313 -3.84 -2.71 -4.88
N TYR A 314 -4.32 -3.57 -5.79
CA TYR A 314 -5.43 -3.15 -6.64
C TYR A 314 -6.35 -4.26 -7.13
N SER A 315 -7.60 -3.86 -7.39
CA SER A 315 -8.65 -4.74 -7.94
C SER A 315 -8.83 -6.02 -7.13
N ASN A 316 -8.74 -5.91 -5.80
CA ASN A 316 -9.01 -6.99 -4.88
C ASN A 316 -10.39 -6.80 -4.25
N TYR A 317 -10.97 -7.91 -3.79
CA TYR A 317 -12.06 -7.96 -2.84
C TYR A 317 -11.52 -8.31 -1.46
N PHE A 318 -11.85 -7.48 -0.45
CA PHE A 318 -11.47 -7.68 0.95
C PHE A 318 -12.69 -7.65 1.85
N ALA A 319 -12.82 -8.64 2.74
CA ALA A 319 -13.93 -8.65 3.69
C ALA A 319 -13.60 -9.38 5.00
N ASN A 320 -14.44 -9.09 6.01
CA ASN A 320 -14.54 -9.80 7.27
C ASN A 320 -13.31 -9.70 8.18
N CYS A 321 -13.00 -8.48 8.63
CA CYS A 321 -11.98 -8.26 9.66
C CYS A 321 -12.50 -7.38 10.80
N TRP A 322 -11.89 -7.58 11.97
CA TRP A 322 -12.19 -6.80 13.18
C TRP A 322 -11.38 -5.53 13.29
N ASP A 323 -10.31 -5.35 12.47
CA ASP A 323 -9.50 -4.13 12.43
C ASP A 323 -9.36 -3.61 10.99
N ASP A 324 -8.19 -3.64 10.40
CA ASP A 324 -7.92 -2.94 9.13
C ASP A 324 -8.14 -3.86 7.90
N GLY A 325 -8.88 -3.39 6.91
CA GLY A 325 -8.98 -4.11 5.62
C GLY A 325 -7.63 -4.11 4.89
N ILE A 326 -6.98 -2.95 4.82
CA ILE A 326 -5.62 -2.78 4.30
C ILE A 326 -4.83 -1.94 5.31
N GLU A 327 -3.91 -2.56 6.05
CA GLU A 327 -3.03 -1.86 6.97
C GLU A 327 -1.75 -1.41 6.23
N ALA A 328 -1.79 -0.25 5.57
CA ALA A 328 -0.70 0.32 4.77
C ALA A 328 -0.03 1.50 5.48
N GLU A 329 0.49 1.28 6.66
CA GLU A 329 1.04 2.29 7.57
C GLU A 329 2.56 2.44 7.47
N GLY A 330 3.13 3.45 8.13
CA GLY A 330 4.56 3.65 8.30
C GLY A 330 5.29 4.17 7.07
N GLY A 331 6.45 3.58 6.78
CA GLY A 331 7.43 4.09 5.80
C GLY A 331 7.13 3.79 4.34
N ASN A 332 5.89 3.61 3.97
CA ASN A 332 5.49 3.47 2.57
C ASN A 332 5.91 4.68 1.74
N ARG A 333 6.37 4.45 0.51
CA ARG A 333 6.69 5.48 -0.47
C ARG A 333 6.44 4.99 -1.89
N ASN A 334 5.91 5.85 -2.73
CA ASN A 334 5.43 5.46 -4.06
C ASN A 334 4.54 4.20 -4.01
N THR A 335 3.76 4.07 -2.94
CA THR A 335 2.83 2.94 -2.72
C THR A 335 1.45 3.35 -3.20
N ARG A 336 0.76 2.46 -3.90
CA ARG A 336 -0.46 2.76 -4.64
C ARG A 336 -1.54 1.73 -4.32
N ILE A 337 -2.68 2.22 -3.81
CA ILE A 337 -3.85 1.42 -3.39
C ILE A 337 -5.04 1.89 -4.22
N TRP A 338 -5.54 1.03 -5.14
CA TRP A 338 -6.57 1.49 -6.05
C TRP A 338 -7.51 0.40 -6.57
N GLY A 339 -8.76 0.81 -6.84
CA GLY A 339 -9.74 -0.08 -7.46
C GLY A 339 -10.11 -1.30 -6.62
N ASN A 340 -9.88 -1.26 -5.30
CA ASN A 340 -10.28 -2.33 -4.41
C ASN A 340 -11.72 -2.12 -3.94
N TYR A 341 -12.39 -3.22 -3.63
CA TYR A 341 -13.66 -3.22 -2.93
C TYR A 341 -13.53 -3.84 -1.55
N LEU A 342 -14.05 -3.13 -0.53
CA LEU A 342 -13.97 -3.55 0.88
C LEU A 342 -15.38 -3.60 1.48
N GLU A 343 -15.74 -4.69 2.15
CA GLU A 343 -17.06 -4.92 2.75
C GLU A 343 -16.92 -5.61 4.10
N GLU A 344 -17.75 -5.21 5.05
CA GLU A 344 -17.75 -5.82 6.39
C GLU A 344 -16.38 -5.87 7.06
N VAL A 345 -15.64 -4.78 6.95
CA VAL A 345 -14.37 -4.53 7.65
C VAL A 345 -14.56 -3.40 8.64
N PHE A 346 -13.81 -3.38 9.74
CA PHE A 346 -13.93 -2.31 10.72
C PHE A 346 -13.35 -1.00 10.19
N LEU A 347 -12.12 -1.04 9.68
CA LEU A 347 -11.40 0.08 9.07
C LEU A 347 -10.96 -0.29 7.64
N PRO A 348 -11.58 0.21 6.59
CA PRO A 348 -11.23 -0.20 5.23
C PRO A 348 -9.77 0.01 4.85
N ILE A 349 -9.20 1.19 5.09
CA ILE A 349 -7.79 1.48 4.77
C ILE A 349 -7.15 2.24 5.93
N ALA A 350 -6.05 1.70 6.46
CA ALA A 350 -5.26 2.34 7.48
C ALA A 350 -3.92 2.82 6.94
N ASN A 351 -3.58 4.08 7.21
CA ASN A 351 -2.28 4.68 6.92
C ASN A 351 -1.86 5.66 8.05
N ALA A 352 -2.01 5.25 9.27
CA ALA A 352 -1.76 6.05 10.48
C ALA A 352 -0.36 5.83 11.06
N ALA A 353 0.68 6.57 10.67
CA ALA A 353 0.67 7.58 9.62
C ALA A 353 1.59 7.17 8.47
N THR A 354 1.56 7.93 7.37
CA THR A 354 2.55 7.78 6.30
C THR A 354 3.82 8.55 6.66
N SER A 355 4.89 7.82 7.00
CA SER A 355 6.13 8.44 7.52
C SER A 355 7.04 8.99 6.42
N ILE A 356 7.05 8.41 5.24
CA ILE A 356 7.95 8.78 4.14
C ILE A 356 7.15 9.33 2.95
N GLY A 357 6.21 8.57 2.44
CA GLY A 357 5.38 8.94 1.28
C GLY A 357 6.13 9.09 -0.05
N PRO A 358 5.42 9.40 -1.13
CA PRO A 358 3.96 9.56 -1.17
C PRO A 358 3.21 8.23 -1.12
N LEU A 359 1.97 8.29 -0.65
CA LEU A 359 0.97 7.24 -0.69
C LEU A 359 -0.20 7.69 -1.55
N TYR A 360 -0.66 6.82 -2.44
CA TYR A 360 -1.77 7.10 -3.37
C TYR A 360 -2.92 6.15 -3.09
N ILE A 361 -4.12 6.69 -2.88
CA ILE A 361 -5.34 5.94 -2.60
C ILE A 361 -6.44 6.45 -3.54
N TRP A 362 -6.79 5.65 -4.57
CA TRP A 362 -7.79 6.13 -5.53
C TRP A 362 -8.68 5.03 -6.09
N LYS A 363 -9.90 5.40 -6.47
CA LYS A 363 -10.91 4.51 -7.04
C LYS A 363 -11.21 3.27 -6.18
N ASN A 364 -10.97 3.34 -4.86
CA ASN A 364 -11.43 2.30 -3.97
C ASN A 364 -12.90 2.54 -3.61
N THR A 365 -13.61 1.46 -3.39
CA THR A 365 -14.99 1.50 -2.96
C THR A 365 -15.14 0.71 -1.66
N SER A 366 -15.74 1.33 -0.66
CA SER A 366 -16.10 0.65 0.58
C SER A 366 -17.62 0.60 0.72
N GLY A 367 -18.14 -0.59 0.88
CA GLY A 367 -19.48 -0.81 1.38
C GLY A 367 -19.54 -0.61 2.89
N ARG A 368 -20.36 -1.38 3.58
CA ARG A 368 -20.57 -1.26 5.02
C ARG A 368 -19.30 -1.54 5.82
N CYS A 369 -18.93 -0.63 6.70
CA CYS A 369 -17.98 -0.93 7.77
C CYS A 369 -18.71 -1.72 8.86
N TYR A 370 -18.00 -2.64 9.49
CA TYR A 370 -18.55 -3.51 10.52
C TYR A 370 -17.95 -3.20 11.90
N SER A 371 -18.80 -2.88 12.86
CA SER A 371 -18.38 -2.72 14.25
C SER A 371 -19.16 -3.69 15.14
N PRO A 372 -18.48 -4.46 16.00
CA PRO A 372 -19.16 -5.40 16.86
C PRO A 372 -20.01 -4.68 17.91
N PRO A 373 -21.19 -5.20 18.25
CA PRO A 373 -21.99 -4.67 19.35
C PRO A 373 -21.17 -4.64 20.65
N GLY A 374 -21.17 -3.49 21.34
CA GLY A 374 -20.43 -3.33 22.61
C GLY A 374 -18.96 -3.01 22.46
N SER A 375 -18.50 -2.66 21.26
CA SER A 375 -17.12 -2.23 21.00
C SER A 375 -16.65 -1.18 22.01
N TYR A 376 -15.47 -1.39 22.60
CA TYR A 376 -14.85 -0.49 23.56
C TYR A 376 -14.57 0.90 22.97
N TYR A 377 -14.19 0.96 21.69
CA TYR A 377 -13.89 2.19 20.98
C TYR A 377 -15.08 2.81 20.24
N GLY A 378 -16.29 2.27 20.43
CA GLY A 378 -17.48 2.76 19.72
C GLY A 378 -17.56 2.30 18.27
N VAL A 379 -18.51 2.86 17.53
CA VAL A 379 -18.89 2.37 16.20
C VAL A 379 -18.30 3.18 15.03
N HIS A 380 -17.27 4.00 15.26
CA HIS A 380 -16.93 5.07 14.30
C HIS A 380 -15.48 4.98 13.78
N ALA A 381 -15.18 3.91 13.11
CA ALA A 381 -13.91 3.84 12.37
C ALA A 381 -14.03 4.60 11.03
N PRO A 382 -13.06 5.41 10.66
CA PRO A 382 -13.07 6.09 9.35
C PRO A 382 -12.78 5.10 8.21
N PHE A 383 -13.28 5.42 7.01
CA PHE A 383 -12.91 4.71 5.79
C PHE A 383 -11.39 4.71 5.54
N ILE A 384 -10.75 5.85 5.75
CA ILE A 384 -9.29 5.95 5.75
C ILE A 384 -8.84 6.46 7.12
N LYS A 385 -8.22 5.57 7.90
CA LYS A 385 -7.58 5.91 9.17
C LYS A 385 -6.27 6.62 8.90
N MET A 386 -6.20 7.91 9.21
CA MET A 386 -5.01 8.74 9.11
C MET A 386 -4.60 9.29 10.47
N GLY A 387 -3.41 9.86 10.52
CA GLY A 387 -2.90 10.53 11.71
C GLY A 387 -2.34 9.56 12.76
N PHE A 388 -1.36 10.02 13.48
CA PHE A 388 -0.64 9.24 14.47
C PHE A 388 -0.42 10.04 15.76
N VAL A 389 -0.44 9.36 16.90
CA VAL A 389 -0.05 9.93 18.21
C VAL A 389 1.44 9.71 18.39
N GLY A 390 2.23 10.76 18.37
CA GLY A 390 3.67 10.62 18.57
C GLY A 390 4.47 11.74 17.94
N SER A 391 5.67 11.44 17.46
CA SER A 391 6.51 12.44 16.80
C SER A 391 5.91 12.87 15.47
N ILE A 392 6.04 14.16 15.17
CA ILE A 392 5.74 14.73 13.85
C ILE A 392 6.52 14.02 12.72
N ASP A 393 7.65 13.40 13.05
CA ASP A 393 8.50 12.67 12.10
C ASP A 393 7.77 11.49 11.42
N TRP A 394 6.72 10.98 12.08
CA TRP A 394 5.88 9.91 11.52
C TRP A 394 4.77 10.40 10.57
N MET A 395 4.67 11.72 10.32
CA MET A 395 3.60 12.33 9.52
C MET A 395 4.14 13.23 8.41
N THR A 396 5.28 12.90 7.83
CA THR A 396 5.93 13.75 6.82
C THR A 396 5.56 13.38 5.39
N GLY A 397 5.01 12.18 5.19
CA GLY A 397 4.66 11.66 3.88
C GLY A 397 3.42 12.34 3.28
N HIS A 398 3.48 12.69 1.99
CA HIS A 398 2.32 13.16 1.26
C HIS A 398 1.36 12.00 0.95
N MET A 399 0.05 12.30 1.04
CA MET A 399 -1.03 11.36 0.75
C MET A 399 -1.97 11.97 -0.30
N TYR A 400 -2.28 11.21 -1.33
CA TYR A 400 -3.20 11.58 -2.40
C TYR A 400 -4.41 10.66 -2.37
N VAL A 401 -5.60 11.23 -2.15
CA VAL A 401 -6.84 10.47 -1.95
C VAL A 401 -7.88 10.95 -2.97
N PHE A 402 -8.03 10.21 -4.06
CA PHE A 402 -8.80 10.67 -5.22
C PHE A 402 -9.84 9.65 -5.69
N ASN A 403 -11.03 10.12 -6.07
CA ASN A 403 -12.05 9.32 -6.71
C ASN A 403 -12.49 8.07 -5.91
N ASN A 404 -12.40 8.06 -4.58
CA ASN A 404 -12.90 6.96 -3.77
C ASN A 404 -14.38 7.16 -3.48
N THR A 405 -15.10 6.04 -3.29
CA THR A 405 -16.49 6.04 -2.90
C THR A 405 -16.66 5.25 -1.61
N ILE A 406 -17.22 5.89 -0.59
CA ILE A 406 -17.61 5.20 0.64
C ILE A 406 -19.11 5.31 0.83
N LEU A 407 -19.72 4.23 1.26
CA LEU A 407 -21.11 4.14 1.65
C LEU A 407 -21.20 3.58 3.05
N GLN A 408 -21.60 4.42 4.02
CA GLN A 408 -21.89 3.95 5.34
C GLN A 408 -23.40 3.85 5.52
N PRO A 409 -23.94 2.73 6.02
CA PRO A 409 -25.36 2.60 6.25
C PRO A 409 -25.82 3.54 7.36
N ASN A 410 -27.11 3.84 7.36
CA ASN A 410 -27.75 4.77 8.25
C ASN A 410 -27.37 4.59 9.73
N ASN A 411 -26.80 5.63 10.33
CA ASN A 411 -26.51 5.81 11.76
C ASN A 411 -25.47 4.88 12.40
N GLU A 412 -24.81 4.03 11.68
CA GLU A 412 -23.71 3.22 12.21
C GLU A 412 -22.33 3.92 12.07
N GLY A 413 -22.35 5.11 11.55
CA GLY A 413 -21.51 6.25 11.80
C GLY A 413 -20.01 6.10 11.75
N ALA A 414 -19.43 5.35 10.82
CA ALA A 414 -18.01 5.48 10.56
C ALA A 414 -17.72 6.79 9.81
N GLY A 415 -16.66 7.50 10.18
CA GLY A 415 -16.21 8.68 9.46
C GLY A 415 -15.72 8.36 8.05
N GLY A 416 -15.51 9.40 7.25
CA GLY A 416 -14.90 9.27 5.94
C GLY A 416 -13.37 9.19 6.03
N ILE A 417 -12.70 10.34 5.87
CA ILE A 417 -11.25 10.44 6.03
C ILE A 417 -10.96 11.01 7.42
N GLY A 418 -10.19 10.30 8.21
CA GLY A 418 -9.96 10.82 9.55
C GLY A 418 -9.16 9.97 10.49
N VAL A 419 -9.19 10.41 11.73
CA VAL A 419 -8.59 9.73 12.87
C VAL A 419 -9.69 9.04 13.63
N SER A 420 -9.44 7.83 14.07
CA SER A 420 -10.48 6.97 14.63
C SER A 420 -11.15 7.55 15.87
N ASP A 421 -10.55 8.30 16.75
CA ASP A 421 -11.30 8.79 17.92
C ASP A 421 -10.55 9.69 18.89
N ASN A 422 -9.29 10.01 18.65
CA ASN A 422 -8.48 10.50 19.74
C ASN A 422 -8.01 11.94 19.61
N ALA A 423 -8.04 12.64 20.74
CA ALA A 423 -7.78 14.07 20.84
C ALA A 423 -6.40 14.53 20.35
N ASN A 424 -5.47 13.62 20.11
CA ASN A 424 -4.08 13.94 19.77
C ASN A 424 -3.62 13.42 18.40
N ARG A 425 -4.55 12.96 17.56
CA ARG A 425 -4.23 12.51 16.19
C ARG A 425 -4.66 13.58 15.20
N TYR A 426 -3.86 13.88 14.21
CA TYR A 426 -4.14 14.88 13.19
C TYR A 426 -3.60 14.47 11.83
N ILE A 427 -4.18 15.06 10.76
CA ILE A 427 -3.85 14.77 9.37
C ILE A 427 -2.94 15.89 8.85
N LYS A 428 -1.86 15.52 8.17
CA LYS A 428 -0.97 16.46 7.47
C LYS A 428 -0.62 15.94 6.09
N HIS A 429 -0.36 16.87 5.18
CA HIS A 429 0.08 16.59 3.81
C HIS A 429 -0.87 15.70 3.02
N CYS A 430 -2.18 15.85 3.25
CA CYS A 430 -3.22 15.11 2.54
C CYS A 430 -3.88 16.00 1.47
N GLU A 431 -3.92 15.51 0.24
CA GLU A 431 -4.66 16.10 -0.86
C GLU A 431 -5.83 15.20 -1.26
N THR A 432 -7.05 15.75 -1.33
CA THR A 432 -8.24 15.00 -1.72
C THR A 432 -8.92 15.61 -2.94
N ARG A 433 -9.46 14.78 -3.83
CA ARG A 433 -10.26 15.20 -5.00
C ARG A 433 -11.28 14.15 -5.37
N ASN A 434 -12.46 14.62 -5.70
CA ASN A 434 -13.52 13.81 -6.35
C ASN A 434 -13.93 12.57 -5.55
N ASN A 435 -13.82 12.59 -4.22
CA ASN A 435 -14.28 11.50 -3.40
C ASN A 435 -15.77 11.67 -3.09
N ILE A 436 -16.49 10.56 -2.97
CA ILE A 436 -17.84 10.50 -2.42
C ILE A 436 -17.72 9.97 -0.99
N LEU A 437 -17.85 10.85 -0.01
CA LEU A 437 -17.69 10.56 1.41
C LEU A 437 -19.06 10.49 2.08
N ASP A 438 -19.84 9.45 1.71
CA ASP A 438 -21.19 9.19 2.23
C ASP A 438 -21.11 8.48 3.58
N VAL A 439 -21.11 9.24 4.65
CA VAL A 439 -21.02 8.75 6.03
C VAL A 439 -22.37 8.45 6.67
N GLY A 440 -23.46 8.54 5.92
CA GLY A 440 -24.80 8.15 6.36
C GLY A 440 -25.40 8.99 7.52
N ASN A 441 -24.63 9.88 8.15
CA ASN A 441 -25.05 10.64 9.33
C ASN A 441 -24.39 12.01 9.39
N ALA A 442 -25.18 13.08 9.35
CA ALA A 442 -24.68 14.47 9.40
C ALA A 442 -23.93 14.83 10.71
N SER A 443 -24.05 14.03 11.75
CA SER A 443 -23.30 14.22 13.01
C SER A 443 -21.90 13.63 12.99
N VAL A 444 -21.55 12.88 11.95
CA VAL A 444 -20.24 12.27 11.74
C VAL A 444 -19.44 13.10 10.74
N ASN A 445 -18.13 13.10 10.84
CA ASN A 445 -17.29 13.85 9.93
C ASN A 445 -17.02 13.05 8.64
N SER A 446 -17.32 13.64 7.48
CA SER A 446 -16.82 13.16 6.19
C SER A 446 -15.30 13.33 6.07
N ILE A 447 -14.76 14.42 6.60
CA ILE A 447 -13.32 14.62 6.83
C ILE A 447 -13.13 15.15 8.25
N SER A 448 -12.12 14.64 8.95
CA SER A 448 -11.81 15.04 10.32
C SER A 448 -11.58 16.55 10.46
N ILE A 449 -12.31 17.19 11.38
CA ILE A 449 -12.24 18.63 11.67
C ILE A 449 -11.39 18.82 12.92
N ARG A 450 -10.13 19.26 12.75
CA ARG A 450 -9.24 19.60 13.87
C ARG A 450 -8.37 20.79 13.50
N SER A 451 -8.09 21.66 14.47
CA SER A 451 -7.22 22.83 14.29
C SER A 451 -5.76 22.46 13.96
N GLU A 452 -5.34 21.27 14.37
CA GLU A 452 -4.00 20.73 14.13
C GLU A 452 -3.83 20.09 12.74
N ASN A 453 -4.93 19.89 12.02
CA ASN A 453 -4.88 19.43 10.63
C ASN A 453 -4.38 20.57 9.75
N THR A 454 -3.10 20.56 9.41
CA THR A 454 -2.42 21.59 8.62
C THR A 454 -1.76 21.00 7.38
N ASP A 455 -1.46 21.87 6.42
CA ASP A 455 -0.80 21.51 5.18
C ASP A 455 -1.59 20.48 4.33
N ASN A 456 -2.92 20.55 4.42
CA ASN A 456 -3.84 19.72 3.66
C ASN A 456 -4.52 20.55 2.56
N ASN A 457 -4.96 19.90 1.50
CA ASN A 457 -5.68 20.50 0.40
C ASN A 457 -6.88 19.63 0.02
N TYR A 458 -8.05 19.98 0.54
CA TYR A 458 -9.31 19.28 0.31
C TYR A 458 -10.13 20.07 -0.71
N ASP A 459 -10.52 19.47 -1.85
CA ASP A 459 -11.35 20.13 -2.83
C ASP A 459 -12.13 19.14 -3.71
N TYR A 460 -13.22 19.58 -4.34
CA TYR A 460 -14.08 18.80 -5.25
C TYR A 460 -14.69 17.53 -4.65
N ASP A 461 -14.68 17.34 -3.34
CA ASP A 461 -15.28 16.17 -2.71
C ASP A 461 -16.75 16.37 -2.40
N LEU A 462 -17.53 15.27 -2.38
CA LEU A 462 -18.91 15.26 -1.93
C LEU A 462 -18.98 14.85 -0.46
N TYR A 463 -19.59 15.70 0.38
CA TYR A 463 -19.76 15.51 1.80
C TYR A 463 -21.25 15.47 2.19
N ASN A 464 -21.65 14.50 3.00
CA ASN A 464 -22.95 14.54 3.70
C ASN A 464 -22.83 14.59 5.23
N GLY A 465 -21.61 14.55 5.76
CA GLY A 465 -21.24 14.75 7.16
C GLY A 465 -20.47 16.05 7.39
N GLY A 466 -19.83 16.18 8.56
CA GLY A 466 -18.97 17.31 8.88
C GLY A 466 -17.72 17.36 8.01
N TYR A 467 -17.23 18.56 7.70
CA TYR A 467 -16.07 18.79 6.85
C TYR A 467 -15.30 20.05 7.29
N PRO A 468 -13.99 20.20 6.98
CA PRO A 468 -13.23 21.40 7.30
C PRO A 468 -13.77 22.64 6.60
N ALA A 469 -13.66 23.81 7.24
CA ALA A 469 -14.07 25.08 6.67
C ALA A 469 -13.24 25.47 5.44
N ASP A 470 -11.97 25.09 5.41
CA ASP A 470 -11.11 25.21 4.23
C ASP A 470 -11.21 23.90 3.41
N ASN A 471 -12.04 23.92 2.39
CA ASN A 471 -12.39 22.82 1.51
C ASN A 471 -12.23 23.19 0.03
N GLY A 472 -11.33 24.13 -0.30
CA GLY A 472 -11.02 24.56 -1.66
C GLY A 472 -12.11 25.38 -2.36
N GLY A 473 -13.32 25.39 -1.83
CA GLY A 473 -14.47 26.15 -2.35
C GLY A 473 -15.29 25.45 -3.44
N HIS A 474 -14.91 24.24 -3.88
CA HIS A 474 -15.67 23.45 -4.85
C HIS A 474 -16.31 22.19 -4.21
N ALA A 475 -16.34 22.11 -2.90
CA ALA A 475 -16.98 21.03 -2.18
C ALA A 475 -18.46 20.96 -2.47
N ILE A 476 -18.99 19.75 -2.62
CA ILE A 476 -20.40 19.49 -2.85
C ILE A 476 -21.02 18.95 -1.57
N LEU A 477 -22.07 19.64 -1.11
CA LEU A 477 -22.71 19.33 0.18
C LEU A 477 -24.05 18.65 -0.02
N GLY A 478 -24.17 17.42 0.44
CA GLY A 478 -25.41 16.66 0.39
C GLY A 478 -25.21 15.17 0.25
N THR A 479 -26.31 14.42 0.28
CA THR A 479 -26.30 12.97 0.14
C THR A 479 -26.34 12.58 -1.32
N PRO A 480 -25.47 11.68 -1.78
CA PRO A 480 -25.52 11.17 -3.14
C PRO A 480 -26.79 10.36 -3.40
N ILE A 481 -27.21 10.28 -4.66
CA ILE A 481 -28.31 9.45 -5.12
C ILE A 481 -27.75 8.45 -6.13
N TYR A 482 -27.82 7.17 -5.79
CA TYR A 482 -27.36 6.10 -6.69
C TYR A 482 -28.45 5.64 -7.65
N ILE A 483 -28.08 5.04 -8.78
CA ILE A 483 -29.04 4.52 -9.77
C ILE A 483 -29.83 3.36 -9.20
N LYS A 484 -29.20 2.54 -8.37
CA LYS A 484 -29.75 1.40 -7.64
C LYS A 484 -29.38 1.49 -6.18
N ASP A 485 -29.95 0.61 -5.35
CA ASP A 485 -29.42 0.41 -4.03
C ASP A 485 -27.93 0.02 -4.15
N ALA A 486 -27.06 0.86 -3.60
CA ALA A 486 -25.63 0.64 -3.68
C ALA A 486 -25.26 -0.54 -2.77
N TYR A 487 -24.88 -1.67 -3.35
CA TYR A 487 -24.46 -2.88 -2.66
C TYR A 487 -23.51 -3.69 -3.53
N PHE A 488 -22.81 -4.61 -2.93
CA PHE A 488 -21.96 -5.57 -3.63
C PHE A 488 -22.74 -6.87 -3.89
N ASP A 489 -22.68 -7.34 -5.10
CA ASP A 489 -23.23 -8.63 -5.51
C ASP A 489 -22.12 -9.69 -5.47
N PHE A 490 -22.16 -10.57 -4.49
CA PHE A 490 -21.16 -11.62 -4.28
C PHE A 490 -21.17 -12.69 -5.39
N ASP A 491 -22.34 -12.99 -5.95
CA ASP A 491 -22.45 -14.03 -6.98
C ASP A 491 -21.80 -13.56 -8.30
N GLU A 492 -21.89 -12.26 -8.56
CA GLU A 492 -21.31 -11.64 -9.75
C GLU A 492 -19.96 -10.95 -9.49
N MET A 493 -19.52 -10.84 -8.25
CA MET A 493 -18.33 -10.11 -7.80
C MET A 493 -18.31 -8.68 -8.36
N LYS A 494 -19.42 -7.97 -8.23
CA LYS A 494 -19.62 -6.62 -8.75
C LYS A 494 -20.29 -5.70 -7.75
N ALA A 495 -19.91 -4.43 -7.81
CA ALA A 495 -20.59 -3.35 -7.13
C ALA A 495 -21.06 -2.31 -8.15
N ASP A 496 -22.25 -1.76 -7.97
CA ASP A 496 -22.75 -0.64 -8.76
C ASP A 496 -23.04 0.56 -7.85
N PHE A 497 -22.09 1.48 -7.82
CA PHE A 497 -22.18 2.76 -7.10
C PHE A 497 -22.37 3.93 -8.06
N SER A 498 -22.91 3.67 -9.25
CA SER A 498 -23.15 4.70 -10.24
C SER A 498 -24.15 5.73 -9.73
N LEU A 499 -23.79 7.00 -9.83
CA LEU A 499 -24.67 8.10 -9.46
C LEU A 499 -25.82 8.25 -10.47
N ASN A 500 -27.00 8.52 -9.94
CA ASN A 500 -28.14 8.99 -10.73
C ASN A 500 -27.82 10.40 -11.28
N SER A 501 -28.26 10.71 -12.48
CA SER A 501 -28.06 12.05 -13.10
C SER A 501 -28.69 13.21 -12.34
N LEU A 502 -29.55 12.94 -11.37
CA LEU A 502 -30.13 13.92 -10.45
C LEU A 502 -29.34 14.04 -9.13
N SER A 503 -28.31 13.20 -8.94
CA SER A 503 -27.48 13.24 -7.74
C SER A 503 -26.64 14.51 -7.73
N LEU A 504 -26.48 15.07 -6.56
CA LEU A 504 -25.39 16.00 -6.28
C LEU A 504 -24.05 15.29 -6.56
N GLY A 505 -23.11 15.96 -7.17
CA GLY A 505 -21.82 15.37 -7.54
C GLY A 505 -21.79 14.66 -8.90
N TYR A 506 -22.94 14.49 -9.57
CA TYR A 506 -22.95 13.97 -10.95
C TYR A 506 -22.31 15.00 -11.91
N ASP A 507 -21.27 14.58 -12.66
CA ASP A 507 -20.46 15.44 -13.55
C ASP A 507 -19.85 16.70 -12.89
N ALA A 508 -19.59 16.66 -11.59
CA ALA A 508 -19.12 17.83 -10.83
C ALA A 508 -17.65 17.71 -10.33
N GLY A 509 -16.94 16.70 -10.78
CA GLY A 509 -15.52 16.52 -10.47
C GLY A 509 -14.57 17.46 -11.22
N GLU A 510 -13.33 17.57 -10.77
CA GLU A 510 -12.23 18.27 -11.44
C GLU A 510 -11.78 17.54 -12.71
#